data_b4cf7b2a667f96db9fe166a55304fa7f
#
_entry.id   b4cf7b2a667f96db9fe166a55304fa7f
#
_cell.length_a   1.000
_cell.length_b   1.000
_cell.length_c   1.000
_cell.angle_alpha   90.00
_cell.angle_beta   90.00
_cell.angle_gamma   90.00
#
_symmetry.space_group_name_H-M   'P 1'
#
loop_
_entity.id
_entity.type
_entity.pdbx_description
1 polymer ?
#
loop_
_entity_poly.entity_id
_entity_poly.type
_entity_poly.pdbx_seq_one_letter_code
_entity_poly.pdbx_strand_id
1 'polypeptide(L)'
;MVLELAGPGPQPTKPAGWPIARLLPVVLVGLIFLAMLPVIGIAYFAAQSNYDASSRQINELTVDMIEQRLQAHVGPVRDQLAYISEAVAKGEIDFDDRAQWQSFALGALAAAPQAVGFVVIPVDGEPVRFTRADRSMHAERRENLPFTDALFAQARTLNGPQWAEPQWSLVVGEPILPVFVPIRVRGQFRGVIGAAIGTSDLSRFLKSLELAGERKPFILAGRDKVLAHPWLGKEQGSAEQRARGRLSGLNEVNDPVLAAMWAPEPNEISWLNGGSTVSGHWNWVGDRSHGWIYRKIDDYRPASLIIGYHLAGRESAWARWIVRGILIAGGVLMLLTAIIAIVVGRRLSQPILALADAARAVERLELDKVPHLGDSRVRELNLANRAFERMARGLRLAATYLPRALVERLIAQQGALPPSEDRAITILFSDLEGYAAYTRGRPAAETATYLNELLARVGPAIEATGGTIDKYIGDGLMAFWGAPEPTTDHARAACLGALAMAREVEMFNRERRAAGLDACRMRVGLHTGTVLVGNVGFAGRVDYTAIGEAVNVASRLEQFGRRAPRHGEVTIVASASCRTAALDGFLWLPIDGGPADVAADAVPLSLLQGRADGSIMDLRGEA
;
A
#
# COMPACT_ATOMS: atom_id res chain seq x y z
N MET A 1 -3.65 -66.90 6.68
CA MET A 1 -3.54 -66.16 5.40
C MET A 1 -4.59 -65.05 5.45
N VAL A 2 -4.17 -63.96 5.73
CA VAL A 2 -4.39 -62.57 5.29
C VAL A 2 -3.78 -61.65 6.35
N LEU A 3 -2.51 -61.24 6.07
CA LEU A 3 -1.86 -60.11 6.70
C LEU A 3 -2.40 -58.85 5.99
N GLU A 4 -3.29 -58.12 6.62
CA GLU A 4 -3.61 -56.77 6.17
C GLU A 4 -2.58 -55.80 6.76
N LEU A 5 -1.76 -55.33 5.86
CA LEU A 5 -0.76 -54.29 6.07
C LEU A 5 -1.48 -53.00 6.52
N ALA A 6 -1.23 -52.57 7.74
CA ALA A 6 -1.57 -51.23 8.20
C ALA A 6 -0.86 -50.23 7.28
N GLY A 7 -1.65 -49.50 6.50
CA GLY A 7 -1.15 -48.42 5.66
C GLY A 7 -0.54 -47.31 6.50
N PRO A 8 0.38 -46.52 5.92
CA PRO A 8 1.00 -45.40 6.62
C PRO A 8 -0.10 -44.44 7.10
N GLY A 9 -0.03 -44.08 8.38
CA GLY A 9 -0.93 -43.09 8.98
C GLY A 9 -0.98 -41.79 8.16
N PRO A 10 -2.06 -41.01 8.24
CA PRO A 10 -2.24 -39.81 7.46
C PRO A 10 -1.06 -38.85 7.67
N GLN A 11 -0.34 -38.60 6.61
CA GLN A 11 0.71 -37.56 6.61
C GLN A 11 0.09 -36.22 7.01
N PRO A 12 0.76 -35.40 7.83
CA PRO A 12 0.24 -34.10 8.19
C PRO A 12 0.04 -33.26 6.92
N THR A 13 -1.20 -33.09 6.53
CA THR A 13 -1.59 -32.21 5.43
C THR A 13 -1.08 -30.82 5.73
N LYS A 14 -0.27 -30.24 4.85
CA LYS A 14 0.13 -28.83 4.95
C LYS A 14 -1.15 -28.01 5.12
N PRO A 15 -1.23 -27.12 6.14
CA PRO A 15 -2.43 -26.34 6.36
C PRO A 15 -2.75 -25.57 5.09
N ALA A 16 -3.91 -25.84 4.49
CA ALA A 16 -4.42 -25.15 3.32
C ALA A 16 -4.76 -23.71 3.74
N GLY A 17 -3.97 -22.73 3.29
CA GLY A 17 -4.26 -21.32 3.55
C GLY A 17 -3.02 -20.44 3.57
N TRP A 18 -3.24 -19.16 3.33
CA TRP A 18 -2.18 -18.16 3.43
C TRP A 18 -1.90 -17.83 4.90
N PRO A 19 -0.62 -17.73 5.32
CA PRO A 19 -0.32 -17.33 6.68
C PRO A 19 -0.84 -15.92 6.95
N ILE A 20 -1.50 -15.76 8.11
CA ILE A 20 -2.13 -14.49 8.52
C ILE A 20 -1.14 -13.31 8.49
N ALA A 21 0.14 -13.58 8.74
CA ALA A 21 1.22 -12.60 8.67
C ALA A 21 1.44 -12.01 7.27
N ARG A 22 1.04 -12.73 6.22
CA ARG A 22 1.08 -12.24 4.82
C ARG A 22 -0.29 -11.76 4.36
N LEU A 23 -1.36 -12.48 4.73
CA LEU A 23 -2.72 -12.18 4.31
C LEU A 23 -3.18 -10.81 4.84
N LEU A 24 -3.01 -10.54 6.13
CA LEU A 24 -3.53 -9.32 6.76
C LEU A 24 -2.90 -8.04 6.20
N PRO A 25 -1.56 -7.91 6.07
CA PRO A 25 -0.96 -6.76 5.39
C PRO A 25 -1.41 -6.59 3.94
N VAL A 26 -1.49 -7.69 3.17
CA VAL A 26 -1.90 -7.64 1.76
C VAL A 26 -3.34 -7.16 1.62
N VAL A 27 -4.26 -7.68 2.44
CA VAL A 27 -5.66 -7.25 2.43
C VAL A 27 -5.79 -5.78 2.83
N LEU A 28 -5.11 -5.35 3.90
CA LEU A 28 -5.13 -3.94 4.33
C LEU A 28 -4.58 -3.00 3.26
N VAL A 29 -3.45 -3.33 2.65
CA VAL A 29 -2.87 -2.55 1.55
C VAL A 29 -3.82 -2.56 0.35
N GLY A 30 -4.39 -3.71 -0.03
CA GLY A 30 -5.35 -3.82 -1.13
C GLY A 30 -6.59 -2.95 -0.93
N LEU A 31 -7.15 -2.92 0.29
CA LEU A 31 -8.29 -2.06 0.64
C LEU A 31 -7.93 -0.57 0.56
N ILE A 32 -6.72 -0.18 1.00
CA ILE A 32 -6.24 1.20 0.89
C ILE A 32 -6.13 1.61 -0.58
N PHE A 33 -5.52 0.77 -1.42
CA PHE A 33 -5.42 1.04 -2.86
C PHE A 33 -6.80 1.15 -3.51
N LEU A 34 -7.69 0.23 -3.19
CA LEU A 34 -9.07 0.22 -3.71
C LEU A 34 -9.84 1.50 -3.33
N ALA A 35 -9.63 2.02 -2.12
CA ALA A 35 -10.29 3.24 -1.66
C ALA A 35 -9.62 4.51 -2.19
N MET A 36 -8.28 4.58 -2.22
CA MET A 36 -7.55 5.81 -2.55
C MET A 36 -7.39 6.06 -4.04
N LEU A 37 -7.22 5.01 -4.87
CA LEU A 37 -7.06 5.18 -6.32
C LEU A 37 -8.24 5.93 -6.97
N PRO A 38 -9.50 5.60 -6.70
CA PRO A 38 -10.63 6.36 -7.24
C PRO A 38 -10.66 7.80 -6.75
N VAL A 39 -10.34 8.04 -5.47
CA VAL A 39 -10.33 9.39 -4.90
C VAL A 39 -9.26 10.27 -5.56
N ILE A 40 -8.04 9.74 -5.71
CA ILE A 40 -6.94 10.45 -6.40
C ILE A 40 -7.31 10.69 -7.87
N GLY A 41 -7.91 9.69 -8.53
CA GLY A 41 -8.37 9.79 -9.91
C GLY A 41 -9.43 10.86 -10.09
N ILE A 42 -10.45 10.89 -9.24
CA ILE A 42 -11.53 11.91 -9.26
C ILE A 42 -10.93 13.29 -8.97
N ALA A 43 -10.07 13.42 -7.95
CA ALA A 43 -9.42 14.69 -7.61
C ALA A 43 -8.56 15.23 -8.76
N TYR A 44 -7.79 14.36 -9.40
CA TYR A 44 -7.00 14.72 -10.59
C TYR A 44 -7.89 15.16 -11.76
N PHE A 45 -8.91 14.39 -12.08
CA PHE A 45 -9.85 14.71 -13.17
C PHE A 45 -10.60 16.00 -12.90
N ALA A 46 -11.09 16.20 -11.68
CA ALA A 46 -11.76 17.45 -11.29
C ALA A 46 -10.82 18.65 -11.36
N ALA A 47 -9.58 18.52 -10.88
CA ALA A 47 -8.57 19.58 -10.97
C ALA A 47 -8.24 19.92 -12.42
N GLN A 48 -8.07 18.91 -13.29
CA GLN A 48 -7.82 19.11 -14.72
C GLN A 48 -9.02 19.78 -15.40
N SER A 49 -10.23 19.30 -15.16
CA SER A 49 -11.46 19.89 -15.73
C SER A 49 -11.67 21.34 -15.30
N ASN A 50 -11.44 21.63 -14.01
CA ASN A 50 -11.52 23.00 -13.50
C ASN A 50 -10.45 23.93 -14.12
N TYR A 51 -9.23 23.41 -14.28
CA TYR A 51 -8.16 24.15 -14.95
C TYR A 51 -8.53 24.47 -16.41
N ASP A 52 -9.02 23.49 -17.14
CA ASP A 52 -9.40 23.67 -18.55
C ASP A 52 -10.59 24.64 -18.69
N ALA A 53 -11.61 24.54 -17.84
CA ALA A 53 -12.76 25.44 -17.82
C ALA A 53 -12.34 26.89 -17.46
N SER A 54 -11.54 27.07 -16.41
CA SER A 54 -11.05 28.38 -15.99
C SER A 54 -10.13 29.01 -17.03
N SER A 55 -9.27 28.21 -17.66
CA SER A 55 -8.39 28.69 -18.73
C SER A 55 -9.20 29.14 -19.95
N ARG A 56 -10.22 28.38 -20.36
CA ARG A 56 -11.13 28.78 -21.42
C ARG A 56 -11.80 30.10 -21.12
N GLN A 57 -12.43 30.22 -19.97
CA GLN A 57 -13.14 31.42 -19.56
C GLN A 57 -12.25 32.66 -19.53
N ILE A 58 -11.05 32.55 -18.94
CA ILE A 58 -10.09 33.67 -18.87
C ILE A 58 -9.66 34.12 -20.27
N ASN A 59 -9.40 33.18 -21.18
CA ASN A 59 -8.93 33.50 -22.52
C ASN A 59 -10.06 34.08 -23.38
N GLU A 60 -11.28 33.56 -23.28
CA GLU A 60 -12.46 34.14 -23.95
C GLU A 60 -12.72 35.57 -23.47
N LEU A 61 -12.79 35.78 -22.14
CA LEU A 61 -12.96 37.12 -21.57
C LEU A 61 -11.85 38.08 -21.98
N THR A 62 -10.61 37.62 -22.11
CA THR A 62 -9.49 38.46 -22.53
C THR A 62 -9.66 38.89 -23.98
N VAL A 63 -10.02 37.98 -24.88
CA VAL A 63 -10.27 38.33 -26.30
C VAL A 63 -11.52 39.21 -26.43
N ASP A 64 -12.61 38.90 -25.70
CA ASP A 64 -13.80 39.75 -25.67
C ASP A 64 -13.50 41.18 -25.20
N MET A 65 -12.65 41.33 -24.17
CA MET A 65 -12.21 42.64 -23.70
C MET A 65 -11.41 43.39 -24.78
N ILE A 66 -10.49 42.71 -25.47
CA ILE A 66 -9.72 43.32 -26.58
C ILE A 66 -10.67 43.76 -27.66
N GLU A 67 -11.65 42.92 -28.06
CA GLU A 67 -12.63 43.23 -29.11
C GLU A 67 -13.52 44.40 -28.71
N GLN A 68 -14.11 44.41 -27.52
CA GLN A 68 -14.95 45.50 -27.02
C GLN A 68 -14.20 46.81 -26.94
N ARG A 69 -12.96 46.80 -26.42
CA ARG A 69 -12.11 48.02 -26.37
C ARG A 69 -11.70 48.48 -27.74
N LEU A 70 -11.46 47.55 -28.69
CA LEU A 70 -11.21 47.92 -30.08
C LEU A 70 -12.44 48.58 -30.71
N GLN A 71 -13.63 48.01 -30.55
CA GLN A 71 -14.88 48.58 -31.04
C GLN A 71 -15.13 49.99 -30.44
N ALA A 72 -14.90 50.13 -29.11
CA ALA A 72 -15.02 51.42 -28.44
C ALA A 72 -13.99 52.45 -28.93
N HIS A 73 -12.79 51.99 -29.35
CA HIS A 73 -11.74 52.88 -29.89
C HIS A 73 -12.02 53.31 -31.33
N VAL A 74 -12.45 52.39 -32.19
CA VAL A 74 -12.65 52.69 -33.62
C VAL A 74 -14.08 53.13 -33.96
N GLY A 75 -15.06 52.76 -33.12
CA GLY A 75 -16.49 53.06 -33.29
C GLY A 75 -16.80 54.56 -33.52
N PRO A 76 -16.23 55.49 -32.70
CA PRO A 76 -16.47 56.92 -32.85
C PRO A 76 -16.17 57.47 -34.25
N VAL A 77 -15.17 56.90 -34.93
CA VAL A 77 -14.83 57.31 -36.31
C VAL A 77 -15.96 56.92 -37.30
N ARG A 78 -16.46 55.70 -37.15
CA ARG A 78 -17.59 55.19 -37.97
C ARG A 78 -18.88 55.98 -37.70
N ASP A 79 -19.20 56.18 -36.42
CA ASP A 79 -20.40 56.87 -36.01
C ASP A 79 -20.39 58.34 -36.39
N GLN A 80 -19.22 58.98 -36.35
CA GLN A 80 -19.05 60.36 -36.82
C GLN A 80 -19.27 60.44 -38.34
N LEU A 81 -18.78 59.49 -39.15
CA LEU A 81 -19.08 59.43 -40.57
C LEU A 81 -20.57 59.24 -40.88
N ALA A 82 -21.23 58.39 -40.13
CA ALA A 82 -22.66 58.19 -40.25
C ALA A 82 -23.44 59.47 -40.00
N TYR A 83 -23.08 60.17 -38.91
CA TYR A 83 -23.66 61.48 -38.56
C TYR A 83 -23.44 62.53 -39.68
N ILE A 84 -22.20 62.63 -40.21
CA ILE A 84 -21.91 63.56 -41.31
C ILE A 84 -22.73 63.24 -42.53
N SER A 85 -22.84 61.97 -42.92
CA SER A 85 -23.63 61.54 -44.07
C SER A 85 -25.11 61.88 -43.89
N GLU A 86 -25.63 61.72 -42.69
CA GLU A 86 -27.02 62.06 -42.38
C GLU A 86 -27.25 63.56 -42.38
N ALA A 87 -26.33 64.36 -41.82
CA ALA A 87 -26.42 65.83 -41.82
C ALA A 87 -26.39 66.41 -43.22
N VAL A 88 -25.56 65.84 -44.14
CA VAL A 88 -25.60 66.22 -45.56
C VAL A 88 -26.89 65.82 -46.21
N ALA A 89 -27.41 64.62 -45.94
CA ALA A 89 -28.69 64.14 -46.52
C ALA A 89 -29.91 65.01 -46.09
N LYS A 90 -29.88 65.54 -44.86
CA LYS A 90 -30.87 66.49 -44.31
C LYS A 90 -30.69 67.92 -44.82
N GLY A 91 -29.57 68.22 -45.43
CA GLY A 91 -29.27 69.58 -45.88
C GLY A 91 -28.72 70.51 -44.77
N GLU A 92 -28.32 69.98 -43.63
CA GLU A 92 -27.70 70.71 -42.51
C GLU A 92 -26.27 71.14 -42.86
N ILE A 93 -25.63 70.37 -43.77
CA ILE A 93 -24.33 70.68 -44.35
C ILE A 93 -24.51 70.75 -45.87
N ASP A 94 -24.19 71.89 -46.45
CA ASP A 94 -24.19 71.98 -47.89
C ASP A 94 -22.97 71.22 -48.48
N PHE A 95 -23.26 70.20 -49.30
CA PHE A 95 -22.23 69.36 -49.90
C PHE A 95 -21.24 70.14 -50.82
N ASP A 96 -21.68 71.19 -51.42
CA ASP A 96 -20.90 71.99 -52.35
C ASP A 96 -20.16 73.19 -51.73
N ASP A 97 -20.46 73.53 -50.42
CA ASP A 97 -19.80 74.62 -49.68
C ASP A 97 -18.52 74.13 -48.97
N ARG A 98 -17.34 74.47 -49.60
CA ARG A 98 -16.03 74.11 -49.05
C ARG A 98 -15.71 74.76 -47.68
N ALA A 99 -16.18 75.96 -47.43
CA ALA A 99 -15.88 76.69 -46.20
C ALA A 99 -16.63 76.02 -44.99
N GLN A 100 -17.89 75.60 -45.22
CA GLN A 100 -18.66 74.88 -44.29
C GLN A 100 -18.05 73.48 -43.95
N TRP A 101 -17.53 72.79 -44.96
CA TRP A 101 -16.80 71.54 -44.79
C TRP A 101 -15.55 71.70 -43.90
N GLN A 102 -14.81 72.77 -44.04
CA GLN A 102 -13.61 72.98 -43.25
C GLN A 102 -13.94 73.16 -41.74
N SER A 103 -14.93 73.96 -41.46
CA SER A 103 -15.33 74.22 -40.11
C SER A 103 -15.90 72.93 -39.46
N PHE A 104 -16.72 72.22 -40.23
CA PHE A 104 -17.35 70.98 -39.77
C PHE A 104 -16.30 69.86 -39.59
N ALA A 105 -15.39 69.68 -40.52
CA ALA A 105 -14.34 68.67 -40.46
C ALA A 105 -13.43 68.85 -39.24
N LEU A 106 -13.11 70.08 -38.83
CA LEU A 106 -12.34 70.36 -37.65
C LEU A 106 -13.08 69.89 -36.38
N GLY A 107 -14.39 70.13 -36.28
CA GLY A 107 -15.22 69.62 -35.21
C GLY A 107 -15.33 68.10 -35.22
N ALA A 108 -15.49 67.53 -36.39
CA ALA A 108 -15.55 66.05 -36.56
C ALA A 108 -14.23 65.38 -36.15
N LEU A 109 -13.10 65.94 -36.52
CA LEU A 109 -11.78 65.46 -36.09
C LEU A 109 -11.58 65.59 -34.56
N ALA A 110 -12.13 66.66 -33.94
CA ALA A 110 -12.08 66.76 -32.49
C ALA A 110 -12.91 65.68 -31.80
N ALA A 111 -14.07 65.33 -32.35
CA ALA A 111 -14.97 64.28 -31.82
C ALA A 111 -14.44 62.85 -32.05
N ALA A 112 -13.59 62.64 -33.05
CA ALA A 112 -13.00 61.34 -33.35
C ALA A 112 -11.46 61.38 -33.32
N PRO A 113 -10.81 61.47 -32.14
CA PRO A 113 -9.37 61.68 -32.01
C PRO A 113 -8.51 60.59 -32.65
N GLN A 114 -9.08 59.41 -32.91
CA GLN A 114 -8.44 58.27 -33.56
C GLN A 114 -8.30 58.44 -35.08
N ALA A 115 -9.14 59.29 -35.68
CA ALA A 115 -9.09 59.53 -37.10
C ALA A 115 -7.86 60.34 -37.48
N VAL A 116 -7.09 59.89 -38.46
CA VAL A 116 -5.95 60.61 -39.03
C VAL A 116 -6.43 61.82 -39.84
N GLY A 117 -7.59 61.67 -40.48
CA GLY A 117 -8.23 62.69 -41.28
C GLY A 117 -9.51 62.21 -41.91
N PHE A 118 -10.21 63.13 -42.57
CA PHE A 118 -11.36 62.86 -43.41
C PHE A 118 -11.05 63.17 -44.87
N VAL A 119 -11.67 62.47 -45.78
CA VAL A 119 -11.61 62.73 -47.21
C VAL A 119 -13.02 62.77 -47.78
N VAL A 120 -13.37 63.79 -48.51
CA VAL A 120 -14.61 63.88 -49.26
C VAL A 120 -14.26 63.68 -50.73
N ILE A 121 -14.86 62.67 -51.35
CA ILE A 121 -14.63 62.36 -52.77
C ILE A 121 -15.98 62.52 -53.48
N PRO A 122 -16.20 63.66 -54.13
CA PRO A 122 -17.40 63.92 -54.93
C PRO A 122 -17.38 63.12 -56.22
N VAL A 123 -18.58 62.82 -56.80
CA VAL A 123 -18.67 62.24 -58.14
C VAL A 123 -18.11 63.18 -59.18
N ASP A 124 -18.50 64.46 -59.08
CA ASP A 124 -18.03 65.54 -59.93
C ASP A 124 -17.22 66.50 -59.10
N GLY A 125 -15.99 66.79 -59.54
CA GLY A 125 -15.10 67.70 -58.82
C GLY A 125 -13.88 67.05 -58.24
N GLU A 126 -13.04 67.86 -57.56
CA GLU A 126 -11.81 67.44 -56.94
C GLU A 126 -12.08 66.90 -55.54
N PRO A 127 -11.47 65.74 -55.15
CA PRO A 127 -11.48 65.28 -53.79
C PRO A 127 -10.86 66.29 -52.83
N VAL A 128 -11.37 66.34 -51.60
CA VAL A 128 -10.89 67.24 -50.57
C VAL A 128 -10.54 66.43 -49.34
N ARG A 129 -9.37 66.64 -48.77
CA ARG A 129 -8.87 65.97 -47.59
C ARG A 129 -8.64 66.96 -46.44
N PHE A 130 -9.03 66.56 -45.28
CA PHE A 130 -8.78 67.19 -43.99
C PHE A 130 -7.87 66.32 -43.14
N THR A 131 -6.70 66.84 -42.76
CA THR A 131 -5.75 66.12 -41.95
C THR A 131 -5.67 66.68 -40.54
N ARG A 132 -5.51 65.76 -39.56
CA ARG A 132 -5.30 66.14 -38.15
C ARG A 132 -3.93 66.82 -37.96
N ALA A 133 -2.93 66.41 -38.74
CA ALA A 133 -1.53 66.85 -38.58
C ALA A 133 -1.38 68.35 -38.79
N ASP A 134 -1.97 68.93 -39.82
CA ASP A 134 -1.84 70.34 -40.23
C ASP A 134 -3.14 71.17 -40.03
N ARG A 135 -4.24 70.48 -39.64
CA ARG A 135 -5.59 71.05 -39.36
C ARG A 135 -6.10 71.89 -40.56
N SER A 136 -5.70 71.51 -41.74
CA SER A 136 -5.98 72.23 -43.00
C SER A 136 -6.70 71.33 -44.01
N MET A 137 -7.31 71.98 -44.97
CA MET A 137 -7.99 71.36 -46.07
C MET A 137 -7.11 71.43 -47.33
N HIS A 138 -6.87 70.27 -47.91
CA HIS A 138 -6.09 70.14 -49.14
C HIS A 138 -6.96 69.54 -50.24
N ALA A 139 -6.87 70.18 -51.43
CA ALA A 139 -7.36 69.54 -52.61
C ALA A 139 -6.46 68.35 -52.96
N GLU A 140 -7.07 67.24 -53.30
CA GLU A 140 -6.40 66.00 -53.67
C GLU A 140 -6.62 65.73 -55.16
N ARG A 141 -5.57 65.33 -55.87
CA ARG A 141 -5.76 64.95 -57.26
C ARG A 141 -6.37 63.58 -57.37
N ARG A 142 -7.37 63.38 -58.22
CA ARG A 142 -8.04 62.06 -58.41
C ARG A 142 -7.05 60.96 -58.80
N GLU A 143 -5.98 61.32 -59.50
CA GLU A 143 -4.92 60.38 -59.87
C GLU A 143 -4.25 59.72 -58.65
N ASN A 144 -4.25 60.41 -57.49
CA ASN A 144 -3.74 59.88 -56.24
C ASN A 144 -4.70 58.92 -55.51
N LEU A 145 -5.92 58.70 -56.01
CA LEU A 145 -6.95 57.87 -55.51
C LEU A 145 -7.43 56.84 -56.58
N PRO A 146 -6.55 55.94 -57.04
CA PRO A 146 -6.82 55.07 -58.20
C PRO A 146 -7.97 54.06 -57.98
N PHE A 147 -8.42 53.88 -56.76
CA PHE A 147 -9.52 52.98 -56.37
C PHE A 147 -10.89 53.67 -56.39
N THR A 148 -11.01 54.95 -56.83
CA THR A 148 -12.22 55.76 -56.70
C THR A 148 -13.41 55.16 -57.44
N ASP A 149 -13.24 54.60 -58.62
CA ASP A 149 -14.34 54.01 -59.40
C ASP A 149 -14.87 52.74 -58.77
N ALA A 150 -14.00 51.87 -58.28
CA ALA A 150 -14.40 50.68 -57.54
C ALA A 150 -15.12 51.02 -56.22
N LEU A 151 -14.58 52.06 -55.51
CA LEU A 151 -15.20 52.58 -54.30
C LEU A 151 -16.59 53.15 -54.57
N PHE A 152 -16.79 53.92 -55.62
CA PHE A 152 -18.10 54.45 -55.99
C PHE A 152 -19.10 53.34 -56.39
N ALA A 153 -18.66 52.34 -57.13
CA ALA A 153 -19.49 51.20 -57.49
C ALA A 153 -20.01 50.49 -56.21
N GLN A 154 -19.12 50.26 -55.26
CA GLN A 154 -19.46 49.65 -53.96
C GLN A 154 -20.33 50.59 -53.12
N ALA A 155 -19.96 51.86 -52.99
CA ALA A 155 -20.63 52.85 -52.14
C ALA A 155 -22.11 53.12 -52.59
N ARG A 156 -22.42 53.00 -53.88
CA ARG A 156 -23.78 53.13 -54.36
C ARG A 156 -24.76 52.11 -53.76
N THR A 157 -24.27 50.92 -53.38
CA THR A 157 -25.06 49.86 -52.80
C THR A 157 -25.14 49.93 -51.27
N LEU A 158 -24.31 50.77 -50.62
CA LEU A 158 -24.28 50.91 -49.19
C LEU A 158 -25.39 51.80 -48.64
N ASN A 159 -25.87 51.45 -47.42
CA ASN A 159 -26.83 52.24 -46.66
C ASN A 159 -26.22 52.91 -45.42
N GLY A 160 -24.95 52.72 -45.18
CA GLY A 160 -24.24 53.25 -44.02
C GLY A 160 -22.73 53.11 -44.12
N PRO A 161 -21.99 53.43 -43.06
CA PRO A 161 -20.54 53.30 -43.04
C PRO A 161 -20.08 51.86 -43.23
N GLN A 162 -19.06 51.67 -44.04
CA GLN A 162 -18.43 50.37 -44.25
C GLN A 162 -16.89 50.51 -44.16
N TRP A 163 -16.26 49.58 -43.45
CA TRP A 163 -14.83 49.46 -43.42
C TRP A 163 -14.29 48.97 -44.77
N ALA A 164 -13.07 49.36 -45.11
CA ALA A 164 -12.40 48.85 -46.27
C ALA A 164 -11.13 48.08 -45.90
N GLU A 165 -10.55 47.41 -46.89
CA GLU A 165 -9.28 46.69 -46.62
C GLU A 165 -8.19 47.66 -46.19
N PRO A 166 -7.36 47.28 -45.18
CA PRO A 166 -6.22 48.07 -44.78
C PRO A 166 -5.26 48.30 -45.96
N GLN A 167 -4.87 49.52 -46.14
CA GLN A 167 -3.99 49.90 -47.24
C GLN A 167 -2.93 50.91 -46.82
N TRP A 168 -1.86 51.04 -47.61
CA TRP A 168 -0.85 52.07 -47.39
C TRP A 168 -1.36 53.44 -47.85
N SER A 169 -1.24 54.43 -46.99
CA SER A 169 -1.55 55.80 -47.34
C SER A 169 -0.27 56.58 -47.61
N LEU A 170 -0.06 57.00 -48.87
CA LEU A 170 1.06 57.81 -49.23
C LEU A 170 1.08 59.18 -48.53
N VAL A 171 -0.11 59.68 -48.21
CA VAL A 171 -0.30 60.95 -47.56
C VAL A 171 0.04 60.94 -46.09
N VAL A 172 -0.40 59.88 -45.41
CA VAL A 172 -0.15 59.70 -43.96
C VAL A 172 1.22 59.11 -43.72
N GLY A 173 1.75 58.37 -44.69
CA GLY A 173 3.04 57.70 -44.59
C GLY A 173 3.04 56.46 -43.75
N GLU A 174 1.85 55.87 -43.54
CA GLU A 174 1.68 54.64 -42.81
C GLU A 174 0.47 53.83 -43.33
N PRO A 175 0.35 52.56 -43.02
CA PRO A 175 -0.87 51.79 -43.29
C PRO A 175 -2.04 52.35 -42.50
N ILE A 176 -3.21 52.36 -43.12
CA ILE A 176 -4.45 52.87 -42.53
C ILE A 176 -5.57 51.82 -42.62
N LEU A 177 -6.47 51.84 -41.66
CA LEU A 177 -7.77 51.15 -41.72
C LEU A 177 -8.83 52.17 -42.11
N PRO A 178 -9.27 52.19 -43.40
CA PRO A 178 -10.23 53.18 -43.89
C PRO A 178 -11.66 52.75 -43.64
N VAL A 179 -12.55 53.69 -43.44
CA VAL A 179 -14.01 53.53 -43.38
C VAL A 179 -14.65 54.59 -44.28
N PHE A 180 -15.64 54.20 -45.07
CA PHE A 180 -16.33 55.06 -46.01
C PHE A 180 -17.83 55.00 -45.78
N VAL A 181 -18.51 56.11 -46.08
CA VAL A 181 -19.97 56.21 -46.09
C VAL A 181 -20.44 56.90 -47.39
N PRO A 182 -21.51 56.44 -48.05
CA PRO A 182 -22.07 57.13 -49.19
C PRO A 182 -22.69 58.46 -48.79
N ILE A 183 -22.50 59.48 -49.60
CA ILE A 183 -23.18 60.77 -49.48
C ILE A 183 -24.33 60.81 -50.50
N ARG A 184 -25.51 61.09 -49.99
CA ARG A 184 -26.71 61.24 -50.80
C ARG A 184 -27.37 62.59 -50.51
N VAL A 185 -27.60 63.37 -51.53
CA VAL A 185 -28.34 64.63 -51.44
C VAL A 185 -29.67 64.43 -52.16
N ARG A 186 -30.78 64.62 -51.47
CA ARG A 186 -32.14 64.38 -51.99
C ARG A 186 -32.30 63.00 -52.66
N GLY A 187 -31.62 61.97 -52.07
CA GLY A 187 -31.68 60.59 -52.54
C GLY A 187 -30.71 60.27 -53.71
N GLN A 188 -30.06 61.24 -54.28
CA GLN A 188 -29.08 61.03 -55.36
C GLN A 188 -27.67 60.86 -54.78
N PHE A 189 -26.93 59.86 -55.25
CA PHE A 189 -25.54 59.60 -54.84
C PHE A 189 -24.65 60.72 -55.40
N ARG A 190 -23.97 61.47 -54.49
CA ARG A 190 -23.12 62.60 -54.84
C ARG A 190 -21.63 62.33 -54.62
N GLY A 191 -21.32 61.27 -53.91
CA GLY A 191 -19.95 60.91 -53.58
C GLY A 191 -19.82 60.05 -52.31
N VAL A 192 -18.64 59.98 -51.80
CA VAL A 192 -18.33 59.28 -50.53
C VAL A 192 -17.53 60.22 -49.59
N ILE A 193 -17.76 60.06 -48.32
CA ILE A 193 -16.86 60.57 -47.30
C ILE A 193 -16.16 59.41 -46.63
N GLY A 194 -14.84 59.51 -46.39
CA GLY A 194 -14.06 58.51 -45.73
C GLY A 194 -13.27 59.08 -44.58
N ALA A 195 -12.98 58.24 -43.64
CA ALA A 195 -12.00 58.47 -42.56
C ALA A 195 -11.04 57.31 -42.48
N ALA A 196 -9.94 57.51 -41.83
CA ALA A 196 -8.97 56.44 -41.63
C ALA A 196 -8.36 56.49 -40.24
N ILE A 197 -8.06 55.31 -39.73
CA ILE A 197 -7.30 55.13 -38.50
C ILE A 197 -5.93 54.60 -38.86
N GLY A 198 -4.89 55.23 -38.34
CA GLY A 198 -3.50 54.82 -38.62
C GLY A 198 -3.06 53.62 -37.78
N THR A 199 -2.23 52.78 -38.36
CA THR A 199 -1.66 51.62 -37.64
C THR A 199 -0.86 52.00 -36.41
N SER A 200 -0.20 53.20 -36.43
CA SER A 200 0.49 53.74 -35.26
C SER A 200 -0.44 54.07 -34.12
N ASP A 201 -1.67 54.51 -34.42
CA ASP A 201 -2.68 54.76 -33.37
C ASP A 201 -3.22 53.47 -32.80
N LEU A 202 -3.58 52.52 -33.65
CA LEU A 202 -4.00 51.18 -33.23
C LEU A 202 -2.92 50.46 -32.41
N SER A 203 -1.66 50.58 -32.80
CA SER A 203 -0.53 50.00 -32.06
C SER A 203 -0.32 50.62 -30.70
N ARG A 204 -0.48 51.98 -30.60
CA ARG A 204 -0.46 52.69 -29.33
C ARG A 204 -1.64 52.29 -28.44
N PHE A 205 -2.79 52.14 -29.04
CA PHE A 205 -3.98 51.62 -28.34
C PHE A 205 -3.71 50.22 -27.80
N LEU A 206 -3.21 49.26 -28.59
CA LEU A 206 -2.85 47.93 -28.10
C LEU A 206 -1.81 47.98 -26.97
N LYS A 207 -0.82 48.88 -27.08
CA LYS A 207 0.17 49.06 -25.99
C LYS A 207 -0.45 49.59 -24.70
N SER A 208 -1.54 50.35 -24.78
CA SER A 208 -2.27 50.88 -23.62
C SER A 208 -3.18 49.82 -22.96
N LEU A 209 -3.39 48.67 -23.62
CA LEU A 209 -4.11 47.53 -23.00
C LEU A 209 -3.17 46.83 -22.03
N GLU A 210 -3.33 47.10 -20.75
CA GLU A 210 -2.60 46.41 -19.68
C GLU A 210 -3.16 45.01 -19.52
N LEU A 211 -2.69 44.06 -20.33
CA LEU A 211 -3.05 42.65 -20.18
C LEU A 211 -2.24 42.04 -19.03
N ALA A 212 -2.92 41.22 -18.20
CA ALA A 212 -2.26 40.55 -17.12
C ALA A 212 -1.17 39.56 -17.63
N GLY A 213 -0.02 39.54 -16.98
CA GLY A 213 1.11 38.70 -17.34
C GLY A 213 1.90 39.17 -18.59
N GLU A 214 2.61 38.26 -19.23
CA GLU A 214 3.40 38.54 -20.43
C GLU A 214 2.59 38.46 -21.74
N ARG A 215 1.27 38.79 -21.70
CA ARG A 215 0.37 38.72 -22.85
C ARG A 215 0.57 39.92 -23.76
N LYS A 216 0.84 39.64 -25.03
CA LYS A 216 1.03 40.70 -26.03
C LYS A 216 -0.08 40.64 -27.07
N PRO A 217 -0.95 41.67 -27.12
CA PRO A 217 -2.04 41.72 -28.08
C PRO A 217 -1.56 42.02 -29.47
N PHE A 218 -2.32 41.52 -30.46
CA PHE A 218 -2.08 41.82 -31.89
C PHE A 218 -3.40 41.94 -32.67
N ILE A 219 -3.34 42.66 -33.79
CA ILE A 219 -4.42 42.71 -34.78
C ILE A 219 -3.79 42.40 -36.13
N LEU A 220 -4.31 41.38 -36.81
CA LEU A 220 -3.90 41.01 -38.16
C LEU A 220 -5.01 41.35 -39.16
N ALA A 221 -4.60 41.74 -40.35
CA ALA A 221 -5.46 41.85 -41.52
C ALA A 221 -5.22 40.62 -42.42
N GLY A 222 -6.23 39.74 -42.47
CA GLY A 222 -6.02 38.43 -43.04
C GLY A 222 -5.15 37.54 -42.15
N ARG A 223 -4.36 36.65 -42.76
CA ARG A 223 -3.56 35.66 -42.03
C ARG A 223 -2.10 36.08 -41.80
N ASP A 224 -1.57 36.96 -42.68
CA ASP A 224 -0.14 37.19 -42.78
C ASP A 224 0.29 38.67 -42.60
N LYS A 225 -0.67 39.59 -42.54
CA LYS A 225 -0.39 41.02 -42.45
C LYS A 225 -0.69 41.57 -41.08
N VAL A 226 0.25 42.29 -40.48
CA VAL A 226 0.07 42.87 -39.13
C VAL A 226 -0.52 44.27 -39.30
N LEU A 227 -1.72 44.49 -38.78
CA LEU A 227 -2.38 45.80 -38.75
C LEU A 227 -1.95 46.58 -37.51
N ALA A 228 -1.87 45.97 -36.36
CA ALA A 228 -1.38 46.61 -35.14
C ALA A 228 -0.67 45.62 -34.22
N HIS A 229 0.39 46.10 -33.60
CA HIS A 229 1.16 45.39 -32.57
C HIS A 229 1.83 46.40 -31.63
N PRO A 230 1.98 46.18 -30.33
CA PRO A 230 2.57 47.11 -29.38
C PRO A 230 3.98 47.61 -29.77
N TRP A 231 4.72 46.86 -30.58
CA TRP A 231 6.05 47.20 -31.06
C TRP A 231 6.05 47.87 -32.44
N LEU A 232 4.92 48.01 -33.12
CA LEU A 232 4.76 48.77 -34.35
C LEU A 232 4.55 50.25 -34.01
N GLY A 233 5.62 51.06 -34.00
CA GLY A 233 5.57 52.53 -33.85
C GLY A 233 5.96 53.25 -35.10
N LYS A 234 5.71 54.60 -35.19
CA LYS A 234 6.09 55.43 -36.33
C LYS A 234 7.58 55.40 -36.69
N GLU A 235 8.42 55.13 -35.69
CA GLU A 235 9.88 55.12 -35.84
C GLU A 235 10.46 53.79 -36.33
N GLN A 236 9.68 52.69 -36.24
CA GLN A 236 10.15 51.33 -36.53
C GLN A 236 9.83 50.83 -37.95
N GLY A 237 9.05 51.58 -38.72
CA GLY A 237 8.92 51.30 -40.15
C GLY A 237 10.23 51.62 -40.82
N SER A 238 11.00 50.61 -41.23
CA SER A 238 12.22 50.82 -41.98
C SER A 238 11.95 51.73 -43.20
N ALA A 239 12.92 52.49 -43.62
CA ALA A 239 12.83 53.29 -44.87
C ALA A 239 12.40 52.41 -46.06
N GLU A 240 12.74 51.11 -46.02
CA GLU A 240 12.30 50.07 -46.97
C GLU A 240 10.81 49.71 -46.89
N GLN A 241 10.17 49.70 -45.71
CA GLN A 241 8.73 49.47 -45.59
C GLN A 241 7.93 50.64 -46.12
N ARG A 242 8.38 51.88 -45.88
CA ARG A 242 7.85 53.11 -46.52
C ARG A 242 7.97 53.06 -48.02
N ALA A 243 9.08 52.55 -48.52
CA ALA A 243 9.31 52.43 -49.95
C ALA A 243 8.45 51.34 -50.64
N ARG A 244 8.06 50.31 -49.90
CA ARG A 244 7.22 49.17 -50.40
C ARG A 244 5.75 49.48 -50.46
N GLY A 245 5.24 50.48 -49.72
CA GLY A 245 3.83 50.90 -49.77
C GLY A 245 2.83 49.82 -49.35
N ARG A 246 3.20 48.91 -48.42
CA ARG A 246 2.35 47.79 -47.99
C ARG A 246 2.36 47.61 -46.47
N LEU A 247 1.36 46.82 -45.95
CA LEU A 247 1.38 46.39 -44.55
C LEU A 247 2.56 45.46 -44.26
N SER A 248 3.05 45.54 -43.04
CA SER A 248 4.11 44.65 -42.57
C SER A 248 3.61 43.20 -42.48
N GLY A 249 4.43 42.28 -42.95
CA GLY A 249 4.21 40.86 -42.71
C GLY A 249 4.59 40.47 -41.28
N LEU A 250 4.16 39.27 -40.83
CA LEU A 250 4.49 38.75 -39.52
C LEU A 250 6.00 38.74 -39.21
N ASN A 251 6.81 38.38 -40.20
CA ASN A 251 8.27 38.32 -40.04
C ASN A 251 8.97 39.70 -40.07
N GLU A 252 8.23 40.76 -40.43
CA GLU A 252 8.75 42.14 -40.54
C GLU A 252 8.51 42.92 -39.22
N VAL A 253 7.73 42.38 -38.31
CA VAL A 253 7.55 42.89 -36.95
C VAL A 253 8.65 42.29 -36.07
N ASN A 254 9.33 43.12 -35.29
CA ASN A 254 10.42 42.66 -34.43
C ASN A 254 9.90 41.83 -33.24
N ASP A 255 9.04 40.85 -33.51
CA ASP A 255 8.50 39.90 -32.57
C ASP A 255 8.63 38.47 -33.12
N PRO A 256 9.66 37.74 -32.68
CA PRO A 256 9.87 36.36 -33.15
C PRO A 256 8.74 35.40 -32.77
N VAL A 257 8.00 35.70 -31.68
CA VAL A 257 6.87 34.89 -31.27
C VAL A 257 5.70 35.08 -32.21
N LEU A 258 5.34 36.33 -32.54
CA LEU A 258 4.29 36.61 -33.51
C LEU A 258 4.65 36.06 -34.91
N ALA A 259 5.91 36.14 -35.30
CA ALA A 259 6.41 35.61 -36.58
C ALA A 259 6.21 34.07 -36.70
N ALA A 260 6.30 33.37 -35.60
CA ALA A 260 6.13 31.90 -35.55
C ALA A 260 4.67 31.42 -35.41
N MET A 261 3.70 32.35 -35.45
CA MET A 261 2.27 32.01 -35.20
C MET A 261 1.76 30.89 -36.11
N TRP A 262 2.17 30.87 -37.37
CA TRP A 262 1.72 29.90 -38.36
C TRP A 262 2.81 28.89 -38.74
N ALA A 263 3.78 28.64 -37.85
CA ALA A 263 4.83 27.65 -38.09
C ALA A 263 4.20 26.25 -38.29
N PRO A 264 4.84 25.36 -39.06
CA PRO A 264 4.34 24.03 -39.30
C PRO A 264 4.25 23.22 -37.98
N GLU A 265 3.23 22.36 -37.91
CA GLU A 265 2.93 21.49 -36.76
C GLU A 265 2.51 22.22 -35.46
N PRO A 266 1.47 23.06 -35.51
CA PRO A 266 0.95 23.65 -34.28
C PRO A 266 0.28 22.57 -33.42
N ASN A 267 0.63 22.57 -32.14
CA ASN A 267 -0.08 21.74 -31.17
C ASN A 267 -1.42 22.42 -30.80
N GLU A 268 -2.54 21.77 -31.09
CA GLU A 268 -3.85 22.29 -30.72
C GLU A 268 -4.03 22.37 -29.20
N ILE A 269 -4.73 23.39 -28.75
CA ILE A 269 -5.07 23.55 -27.35
C ILE A 269 -6.35 22.75 -27.09
N SER A 270 -6.21 21.58 -26.48
CA SER A 270 -7.30 20.60 -26.30
C SER A 270 -8.55 21.15 -25.61
N TRP A 271 -8.40 22.08 -24.66
CA TRP A 271 -9.52 22.67 -23.93
C TRP A 271 -10.30 23.73 -24.74
N LEU A 272 -9.80 24.15 -25.93
CA LEU A 272 -10.52 25.02 -26.86
C LEU A 272 -11.45 24.23 -27.81
N ASN A 273 -11.24 22.94 -27.98
CA ASN A 273 -11.96 22.11 -28.97
C ASN A 273 -13.43 21.81 -28.63
N GLY A 274 -14.01 22.40 -27.60
CA GLY A 274 -15.37 22.10 -27.12
C GLY A 274 -16.33 23.29 -27.14
N GLY A 275 -16.44 24.04 -28.27
CA GLY A 275 -17.42 25.13 -28.39
C GLY A 275 -16.92 26.50 -27.91
N SER A 276 -15.62 26.72 -27.85
CA SER A 276 -15.05 28.04 -27.58
C SER A 276 -15.24 28.99 -28.75
N THR A 277 -15.46 30.26 -28.43
CA THR A 277 -15.56 31.35 -29.41
C THR A 277 -14.18 31.84 -29.90
N VAL A 278 -13.10 31.36 -29.28
CA VAL A 278 -11.71 31.67 -29.65
C VAL A 278 -11.01 30.42 -30.16
N SER A 279 -10.03 30.63 -31.03
CA SER A 279 -9.11 29.60 -31.51
C SER A 279 -7.76 29.78 -30.85
N GLY A 280 -6.96 28.71 -30.79
CA GLY A 280 -5.63 28.81 -30.22
C GLY A 280 -4.78 27.57 -30.46
N HIS A 281 -3.47 27.75 -30.39
CA HIS A 281 -2.49 26.67 -30.54
C HIS A 281 -1.21 27.01 -29.79
N TRP A 282 -0.37 25.98 -29.59
CA TRP A 282 0.95 26.09 -28.98
C TRP A 282 2.03 25.75 -29.98
N ASN A 283 3.16 26.46 -29.91
CA ASN A 283 4.36 26.10 -30.63
C ASN A 283 5.62 26.48 -29.84
N TRP A 284 6.75 25.94 -30.23
CA TRP A 284 8.06 26.30 -29.66
C TRP A 284 8.71 27.40 -30.46
N VAL A 285 9.18 28.43 -29.76
CA VAL A 285 9.98 29.50 -30.32
C VAL A 285 11.28 29.57 -29.56
N GLY A 286 12.35 29.08 -30.15
CA GLY A 286 13.62 28.86 -29.47
C GLY A 286 13.49 27.76 -28.40
N ASP A 287 13.81 28.06 -27.16
CA ASP A 287 13.78 27.16 -25.99
C ASP A 287 12.48 27.23 -25.19
N ARG A 288 11.52 28.04 -25.63
CA ARG A 288 10.27 28.30 -24.90
C ARG A 288 9.02 27.93 -25.68
N SER A 289 8.03 27.37 -25.00
CA SER A 289 6.71 27.21 -25.57
C SER A 289 5.94 28.52 -25.50
N HIS A 290 5.21 28.83 -26.57
CA HIS A 290 4.33 29.99 -26.65
C HIS A 290 2.96 29.57 -27.13
N GLY A 291 1.92 30.24 -26.62
CA GLY A 291 0.54 30.03 -27.03
C GLY A 291 0.02 31.27 -27.75
N TRP A 292 -0.81 31.05 -28.75
CA TRP A 292 -1.57 32.09 -29.44
C TRP A 292 -3.06 31.82 -29.22
N ILE A 293 -3.78 32.84 -28.77
CA ILE A 293 -5.22 32.82 -28.58
C ILE A 293 -5.80 33.93 -29.42
N TYR A 294 -6.73 33.63 -30.29
CA TYR A 294 -7.23 34.59 -31.24
C TYR A 294 -8.64 34.31 -31.71
N ARG A 295 -9.30 35.34 -32.24
CA ARG A 295 -10.63 35.27 -32.86
C ARG A 295 -10.62 36.00 -34.18
N LYS A 296 -11.29 35.44 -35.18
CA LYS A 296 -11.57 36.13 -36.44
C LYS A 296 -12.84 36.97 -36.26
N ILE A 297 -12.75 38.26 -36.63
CA ILE A 297 -13.84 39.23 -36.56
C ILE A 297 -14.28 39.57 -38.01
N ASP A 298 -15.56 39.41 -38.28
CA ASP A 298 -16.16 39.71 -39.58
C ASP A 298 -16.85 41.09 -39.65
N ASP A 299 -16.94 41.82 -38.53
CA ASP A 299 -17.61 43.11 -38.42
C ASP A 299 -16.93 44.24 -39.26
N TYR A 300 -15.69 43.99 -39.69
CA TYR A 300 -14.90 44.92 -40.45
C TYR A 300 -14.86 44.58 -41.95
N ARG A 301 -15.84 43.86 -42.48
CA ARG A 301 -15.89 43.46 -43.89
C ARG A 301 -15.76 44.68 -44.84
N PRO A 302 -15.05 44.55 -45.96
CA PRO A 302 -14.44 43.33 -46.52
C PRO A 302 -13.16 42.89 -45.81
N ALA A 303 -12.60 43.71 -44.92
CA ALA A 303 -11.41 43.33 -44.15
C ALA A 303 -11.75 42.22 -43.14
N SER A 304 -11.06 41.10 -43.27
CA SER A 304 -11.11 40.04 -42.24
C SER A 304 -10.03 40.31 -41.20
N LEU A 305 -10.42 40.71 -40.02
CA LEU A 305 -9.46 40.97 -38.93
C LEU A 305 -9.35 39.75 -38.01
N ILE A 306 -8.13 39.45 -37.56
CA ILE A 306 -7.85 38.49 -36.50
C ILE A 306 -7.30 39.28 -35.33
N ILE A 307 -8.02 39.21 -34.21
CA ILE A 307 -7.58 39.82 -32.97
C ILE A 307 -7.19 38.74 -31.96
N GLY A 308 -6.20 39.00 -31.16
CA GLY A 308 -5.77 38.04 -30.15
C GLY A 308 -4.53 38.51 -29.40
N TYR A 309 -3.93 37.58 -28.74
CA TYR A 309 -2.67 37.81 -28.05
C TYR A 309 -1.84 36.53 -28.03
N HIS A 310 -0.56 36.66 -27.84
CA HIS A 310 0.32 35.55 -27.55
C HIS A 310 0.84 35.66 -26.12
N LEU A 311 1.18 34.50 -25.56
CA LEU A 311 1.65 34.36 -24.17
C LEU A 311 2.79 33.35 -24.09
N ALA A 312 3.69 33.54 -23.12
CA ALA A 312 4.71 32.54 -22.82
C ALA A 312 4.13 31.34 -22.07
N GLY A 313 4.55 30.14 -22.44
CA GLY A 313 4.06 28.88 -21.82
C GLY A 313 4.33 28.75 -20.32
N ARG A 314 5.12 29.66 -19.75
CA ARG A 314 5.44 29.73 -18.33
C ARG A 314 4.21 30.05 -17.45
N GLU A 315 3.24 30.81 -17.94
CA GLU A 315 2.02 31.13 -17.19
C GLU A 315 1.16 29.88 -16.89
N SER A 316 1.19 28.88 -17.75
CA SER A 316 0.48 27.61 -17.52
C SER A 316 1.32 26.58 -16.75
N ALA A 317 2.61 26.82 -16.55
CA ALA A 317 3.51 25.84 -15.94
C ALA A 317 3.17 25.59 -14.47
N TRP A 318 2.94 26.65 -13.69
CA TRP A 318 2.67 26.53 -12.26
C TRP A 318 1.33 25.81 -12.00
N ALA A 319 0.30 26.05 -12.82
CA ALA A 319 -0.97 25.38 -12.70
C ALA A 319 -0.87 23.88 -13.03
N ARG A 320 -0.08 23.52 -14.05
CA ARG A 320 0.27 22.11 -14.31
C ARG A 320 1.04 21.47 -13.17
N TRP A 321 1.88 22.23 -12.46
CA TRP A 321 2.56 21.75 -11.26
C TRP A 321 1.59 21.45 -10.11
N ILE A 322 0.54 22.26 -9.93
CA ILE A 322 -0.51 21.98 -8.92
C ILE A 322 -1.22 20.66 -9.24
N VAL A 323 -1.64 20.48 -10.50
CA VAL A 323 -2.32 19.24 -10.92
C VAL A 323 -1.42 18.01 -10.74
N ARG A 324 -0.14 18.12 -11.13
CA ARG A 324 0.86 17.06 -10.87
C ARG A 324 1.11 16.85 -9.37
N GLY A 325 1.09 17.93 -8.60
CA GLY A 325 1.24 17.90 -7.15
C GLY A 325 0.19 17.03 -6.45
N ILE A 326 -1.04 17.00 -6.96
CA ILE A 326 -2.12 16.14 -6.46
C ILE A 326 -1.73 14.66 -6.63
N LEU A 327 -1.19 14.27 -7.79
CA LEU A 327 -0.75 12.90 -8.03
C LEU A 327 0.44 12.52 -7.13
N ILE A 328 1.41 13.42 -6.98
CA ILE A 328 2.59 13.19 -6.13
C ILE A 328 2.16 13.08 -4.67
N ALA A 329 1.36 14.03 -4.18
CA ALA A 329 0.86 14.02 -2.79
C ALA A 329 -0.01 12.79 -2.52
N GLY A 330 -0.90 12.43 -3.45
CA GLY A 330 -1.71 11.22 -3.37
C GLY A 330 -0.87 9.95 -3.35
N GLY A 331 0.15 9.86 -4.18
CA GLY A 331 1.10 8.75 -4.22
C GLY A 331 1.92 8.63 -2.93
N VAL A 332 2.42 9.75 -2.40
CA VAL A 332 3.14 9.76 -1.11
C VAL A 332 2.23 9.33 0.04
N LEU A 333 1.00 9.87 0.09
CA LEU A 333 0.03 9.48 1.12
C LEU A 333 -0.33 7.99 1.03
N MET A 334 -0.52 7.47 -0.18
CA MET A 334 -0.78 6.05 -0.42
C MET A 334 0.40 5.17 0.01
N LEU A 335 1.64 5.59 -0.26
CA LEU A 335 2.84 4.88 0.19
C LEU A 335 2.94 4.86 1.73
N LEU A 336 2.74 6.01 2.37
CA LEU A 336 2.78 6.12 3.84
C LEU A 336 1.71 5.24 4.50
N THR A 337 0.48 5.28 3.99
CA THR A 337 -0.61 4.45 4.52
C THR A 337 -0.37 2.96 4.27
N ALA A 338 0.22 2.58 3.14
CA ALA A 338 0.63 1.20 2.87
C ALA A 338 1.71 0.72 3.86
N ILE A 339 2.72 1.55 4.15
CA ILE A 339 3.74 1.23 5.16
C ILE A 339 3.10 1.04 6.54
N ILE A 340 2.20 1.95 6.94
CA ILE A 340 1.47 1.83 8.22
C ILE A 340 0.65 0.54 8.24
N ALA A 341 -0.06 0.21 7.18
CA ALA A 341 -0.85 -1.02 7.07
C ALA A 341 0.01 -2.29 7.21
N ILE A 342 1.20 -2.30 6.60
CA ILE A 342 2.16 -3.41 6.73
C ILE A 342 2.65 -3.54 8.17
N VAL A 343 3.02 -2.43 8.81
CA VAL A 343 3.50 -2.42 10.20
C VAL A 343 2.41 -2.90 11.17
N VAL A 344 1.19 -2.35 11.02
CA VAL A 344 0.03 -2.74 11.85
C VAL A 344 -0.32 -4.21 11.60
N GLY A 345 -0.41 -4.63 10.34
CA GLY A 345 -0.71 -6.01 9.97
C GLY A 345 0.29 -7.01 10.56
N ARG A 346 1.59 -6.70 10.51
CA ARG A 346 2.63 -7.54 11.12
C ARG A 346 2.53 -7.55 12.65
N ARG A 347 2.31 -6.40 13.29
CA ARG A 347 2.17 -6.32 14.75
C ARG A 347 0.95 -7.06 15.29
N LEU A 348 -0.15 -7.09 14.53
CA LEU A 348 -1.35 -7.86 14.89
C LEU A 348 -1.19 -9.35 14.64
N SER A 349 -0.43 -9.73 13.61
CA SER A 349 -0.25 -11.16 13.26
C SER A 349 0.73 -11.88 14.18
N GLN A 350 1.75 -11.21 14.72
CA GLN A 350 2.78 -11.82 15.57
C GLN A 350 2.21 -12.53 16.81
N PRO A 351 1.36 -11.90 17.64
CA PRO A 351 0.79 -12.57 18.82
C PRO A 351 -0.08 -13.78 18.46
N ILE A 352 -0.80 -13.71 17.34
CA ILE A 352 -1.66 -14.81 16.86
C ILE A 352 -0.81 -16.02 16.46
N LEU A 353 0.31 -15.78 15.76
CA LEU A 353 1.25 -16.84 15.40
C LEU A 353 1.90 -17.46 16.64
N ALA A 354 2.34 -16.63 17.60
CA ALA A 354 2.91 -17.10 18.85
C ALA A 354 1.91 -18.00 19.63
N LEU A 355 0.64 -17.61 19.67
CA LEU A 355 -0.41 -18.42 20.28
C LEU A 355 -0.63 -19.76 19.54
N ALA A 356 -0.59 -19.73 18.19
CA ALA A 356 -0.69 -20.95 17.39
C ALA A 356 0.51 -21.90 17.60
N ASP A 357 1.73 -21.36 17.72
CA ASP A 357 2.92 -22.15 17.99
C ASP A 357 2.91 -22.73 19.41
N ALA A 358 2.44 -21.94 20.39
CA ALA A 358 2.24 -22.41 21.75
C ALA A 358 1.20 -23.54 21.81
N ALA A 359 0.11 -23.43 21.04
CA ALA A 359 -0.91 -24.49 20.97
C ALA A 359 -0.36 -25.79 20.37
N ARG A 360 0.50 -25.71 19.34
CA ARG A 360 1.18 -26.89 18.77
C ARG A 360 2.15 -27.54 19.76
N ALA A 361 2.85 -26.73 20.58
CA ALA A 361 3.72 -27.28 21.61
C ALA A 361 2.92 -28.05 22.67
N VAL A 362 1.74 -27.55 23.05
CA VAL A 362 0.81 -28.28 23.96
C VAL A 362 0.29 -29.56 23.31
N GLU A 363 -0.09 -29.52 22.02
CA GLU A 363 -0.54 -30.70 21.27
C GLU A 363 0.51 -31.82 21.25
N ARG A 364 1.80 -31.46 21.20
CA ARG A 364 2.94 -32.39 21.19
C ARG A 364 3.41 -32.80 22.59
N LEU A 365 2.73 -32.35 23.64
CA LEU A 365 3.15 -32.52 25.06
C LEU A 365 4.52 -31.94 25.40
N GLU A 366 5.04 -31.07 24.55
CA GLU A 366 6.29 -30.35 24.81
C GLU A 366 6.02 -29.17 25.76
N LEU A 367 5.42 -29.46 26.92
CA LEU A 367 4.94 -28.45 27.85
C LEU A 367 6.05 -27.51 28.36
N ASP A 368 7.29 -27.99 28.40
CA ASP A 368 8.46 -27.20 28.79
C ASP A 368 8.93 -26.26 27.68
N LYS A 369 8.56 -26.54 26.42
CA LYS A 369 8.90 -25.74 25.25
C LYS A 369 7.80 -24.74 24.89
N VAL A 370 6.69 -24.67 25.64
CA VAL A 370 5.63 -23.70 25.40
C VAL A 370 6.20 -22.29 25.59
N PRO A 371 6.26 -21.47 24.52
CA PRO A 371 6.83 -20.14 24.62
C PRO A 371 6.00 -19.25 25.54
N HIS A 372 6.67 -18.35 26.23
CA HIS A 372 5.99 -17.31 27.00
C HIS A 372 5.28 -16.35 26.05
N LEU A 373 3.96 -16.20 26.19
CA LEU A 373 3.14 -15.32 25.38
C LEU A 373 3.21 -13.91 26.00
N GLY A 374 4.01 -13.05 25.39
CA GLY A 374 4.16 -11.67 25.87
C GLY A 374 2.85 -10.86 25.87
N ASP A 375 2.86 -9.73 26.59
CA ASP A 375 1.71 -8.83 26.64
C ASP A 375 1.43 -8.20 25.26
N SER A 376 0.19 -8.29 24.81
CA SER A 376 -0.32 -7.65 23.59
C SER A 376 -0.98 -6.32 23.92
N ARG A 377 -0.88 -5.34 23.01
CA ARG A 377 -1.62 -4.07 23.11
C ARG A 377 -3.12 -4.25 22.79
N VAL A 378 -3.48 -5.35 22.16
CA VAL A 378 -4.88 -5.71 21.87
C VAL A 378 -5.43 -6.47 23.06
N ARG A 379 -6.46 -5.91 23.68
CA ARG A 379 -7.08 -6.43 24.91
C ARG A 379 -7.51 -7.89 24.79
N GLU A 380 -8.13 -8.23 23.67
CA GLU A 380 -8.69 -9.58 23.39
C GLU A 380 -7.56 -10.60 23.25
N LEU A 381 -6.46 -10.23 22.57
CA LEU A 381 -5.28 -11.09 22.44
C LEU A 381 -4.59 -11.28 23.80
N ASN A 382 -4.52 -10.23 24.60
CA ASN A 382 -3.93 -10.32 25.93
C ASN A 382 -4.76 -11.25 26.85
N LEU A 383 -6.08 -11.17 26.76
CA LEU A 383 -6.99 -12.07 27.48
C LEU A 383 -6.79 -13.52 27.04
N ALA A 384 -6.68 -13.77 25.72
CA ALA A 384 -6.43 -15.10 25.17
C ALA A 384 -5.08 -15.66 25.62
N ASN A 385 -4.00 -14.86 25.55
CA ASN A 385 -2.67 -15.25 25.99
C ASN A 385 -2.66 -15.66 27.47
N ARG A 386 -3.25 -14.84 28.34
CA ARG A 386 -3.33 -15.15 29.79
C ARG A 386 -4.18 -16.36 30.09
N ALA A 387 -5.28 -16.58 29.36
CA ALA A 387 -6.10 -17.78 29.50
C ALA A 387 -5.34 -19.03 29.08
N PHE A 388 -4.63 -18.97 27.95
CA PHE A 388 -3.81 -20.06 27.44
C PHE A 388 -2.65 -20.38 28.39
N GLU A 389 -1.94 -19.40 28.91
CA GLU A 389 -0.85 -19.62 29.88
C GLU A 389 -1.35 -20.26 31.18
N ARG A 390 -2.54 -19.87 31.64
CA ARG A 390 -3.15 -20.52 32.81
C ARG A 390 -3.50 -22.00 32.53
N MET A 391 -4.04 -22.28 31.35
CA MET A 391 -4.32 -23.63 30.90
C MET A 391 -3.04 -24.47 30.79
N ALA A 392 -2.00 -23.93 30.12
CA ALA A 392 -0.72 -24.63 29.96
C ALA A 392 -0.05 -24.93 31.31
N ARG A 393 -0.12 -23.98 32.26
CA ARG A 393 0.35 -24.21 33.64
C ARG A 393 -0.44 -25.31 34.34
N GLY A 394 -1.77 -25.31 34.21
CA GLY A 394 -2.63 -26.36 34.76
C GLY A 394 -2.28 -27.73 34.20
N LEU A 395 -2.07 -27.81 32.87
CA LEU A 395 -1.65 -29.05 32.22
C LEU A 395 -0.27 -29.54 32.68
N ARG A 396 0.71 -28.65 32.87
CA ARG A 396 2.03 -29.02 33.42
C ARG A 396 1.90 -29.63 34.83
N LEU A 397 1.11 -29.00 35.68
CA LEU A 397 0.86 -29.55 37.02
C LEU A 397 0.17 -30.90 36.94
N ALA A 398 -0.86 -31.06 36.11
CA ALA A 398 -1.54 -32.32 35.93
C ALA A 398 -0.62 -33.44 35.41
N ALA A 399 0.27 -33.10 34.46
CA ALA A 399 1.24 -34.02 33.88
C ALA A 399 2.26 -34.55 34.92
N THR A 400 2.47 -33.83 36.04
CA THR A 400 3.34 -34.29 37.13
C THR A 400 2.71 -35.47 37.92
N TYR A 401 1.40 -35.59 37.87
CA TYR A 401 0.67 -36.63 38.62
C TYR A 401 0.24 -37.83 37.76
N LEU A 402 0.41 -37.77 36.45
CA LEU A 402 0.03 -38.82 35.52
C LEU A 402 1.27 -39.44 34.85
N PRO A 403 1.33 -40.76 34.67
CA PRO A 403 2.39 -41.38 33.87
C PRO A 403 2.43 -40.81 32.46
N ARG A 404 3.60 -40.37 32.04
CA ARG A 404 3.81 -39.69 30.75
C ARG A 404 3.30 -40.53 29.56
N ALA A 405 3.60 -41.82 29.54
CA ALA A 405 3.14 -42.73 28.49
C ALA A 405 1.62 -42.83 28.42
N LEU A 406 0.90 -42.70 29.56
CA LEU A 406 -0.56 -42.67 29.57
C LEU A 406 -1.10 -41.38 28.94
N VAL A 407 -0.50 -40.24 29.25
CA VAL A 407 -0.90 -38.93 28.70
C VAL A 407 -0.68 -38.89 27.18
N GLU A 408 0.45 -39.41 26.71
CA GLU A 408 0.76 -39.50 25.26
C GLU A 408 -0.29 -40.36 24.53
N ARG A 409 -0.69 -41.51 25.15
CA ARG A 409 -1.71 -42.37 24.58
C ARG A 409 -3.12 -41.78 24.59
N LEU A 410 -3.51 -41.11 25.67
CA LEU A 410 -4.79 -40.39 25.74
C LEU A 410 -4.95 -39.34 24.67
N ILE A 411 -3.89 -38.62 24.38
CA ILE A 411 -3.89 -37.61 23.30
C ILE A 411 -3.94 -38.27 21.92
N ALA A 412 -3.15 -39.31 21.71
CA ALA A 412 -3.16 -40.04 20.43
C ALA A 412 -4.55 -40.65 20.13
N GLN A 413 -5.30 -41.04 21.18
CA GLN A 413 -6.65 -41.59 21.08
C GLN A 413 -7.77 -40.54 21.24
N GLN A 414 -7.45 -39.24 21.09
CA GLN A 414 -8.41 -38.14 21.20
C GLN A 414 -9.21 -38.11 22.52
N GLY A 415 -8.57 -38.50 23.60
CA GLY A 415 -9.16 -38.50 24.94
C GLY A 415 -9.95 -39.78 25.28
N ALA A 416 -9.96 -40.77 24.42
CA ALA A 416 -10.57 -42.08 24.76
C ALA A 416 -9.66 -42.81 25.75
N LEU A 417 -10.24 -43.23 26.88
CA LEU A 417 -9.52 -44.07 27.83
C LEU A 417 -9.27 -45.45 27.20
N PRO A 418 -8.03 -45.99 27.26
CA PRO A 418 -7.76 -47.34 26.79
C PRO A 418 -8.59 -48.34 27.56
N PRO A 419 -9.18 -49.35 26.89
CA PRO A 419 -9.94 -50.37 27.59
C PRO A 419 -9.02 -51.16 28.53
N SER A 420 -9.56 -51.65 29.66
CA SER A 420 -8.85 -52.57 30.51
C SER A 420 -8.77 -53.94 29.82
N GLU A 421 -7.61 -54.57 29.82
CA GLU A 421 -7.35 -55.81 29.10
C GLU A 421 -6.44 -56.75 29.91
N ASP A 422 -6.63 -58.05 29.72
CA ASP A 422 -5.73 -59.05 30.26
C ASP A 422 -4.45 -59.09 29.43
N ARG A 423 -3.31 -58.82 30.08
CA ARG A 423 -2.02 -58.73 29.41
C ARG A 423 -0.91 -59.35 30.26
N ALA A 424 -0.02 -60.11 29.59
CA ALA A 424 1.23 -60.55 30.21
C ALA A 424 2.19 -59.38 30.31
N ILE A 425 2.58 -59.02 31.50
CA ILE A 425 3.50 -57.92 31.83
C ILE A 425 4.51 -58.35 32.86
N THR A 426 5.59 -57.56 33.02
CA THR A 426 6.52 -57.76 34.15
C THR A 426 6.36 -56.63 35.14
N ILE A 427 6.22 -57.02 36.42
CA ILE A 427 5.93 -56.12 37.52
C ILE A 427 7.14 -56.07 38.45
N LEU A 428 7.43 -54.90 38.93
CA LEU A 428 8.48 -54.58 39.89
C LEU A 428 7.85 -53.96 41.15
N PHE A 429 8.21 -54.48 42.30
CA PHE A 429 8.05 -53.82 43.59
C PHE A 429 9.41 -53.52 44.18
N SER A 430 9.57 -52.36 44.81
CA SER A 430 10.77 -52.03 45.58
C SER A 430 10.42 -51.48 46.97
N ASP A 431 11.32 -51.64 47.91
CA ASP A 431 11.20 -51.13 49.28
C ASP A 431 12.58 -50.85 49.88
N LEU A 432 12.68 -49.86 50.78
CA LEU A 432 13.94 -49.54 51.44
C LEU A 432 14.12 -50.32 52.73
N GLU A 433 15.27 -50.93 52.89
CA GLU A 433 15.60 -51.60 54.14
C GLU A 433 15.85 -50.61 55.27
N GLY A 434 15.10 -50.73 56.36
CA GLY A 434 15.30 -49.96 57.56
C GLY A 434 14.82 -48.52 57.51
N TYR A 435 14.02 -48.14 56.48
CA TYR A 435 13.49 -46.78 56.35
C TYR A 435 12.73 -46.30 57.58
N ALA A 436 11.88 -47.13 58.17
CA ALA A 436 11.19 -46.81 59.43
C ALA A 436 12.12 -46.54 60.61
N ALA A 437 13.31 -47.12 60.63
CA ALA A 437 14.35 -46.80 61.63
C ALA A 437 15.08 -45.49 61.29
N TYR A 438 15.32 -45.25 60.02
CA TYR A 438 15.93 -44.02 59.53
C TYR A 438 15.08 -42.78 59.82
N THR A 439 13.79 -42.86 59.67
CA THR A 439 12.84 -41.76 59.90
C THR A 439 12.58 -41.44 61.35
N ARG A 440 12.88 -42.40 62.24
CA ARG A 440 12.61 -42.24 63.67
C ARG A 440 13.44 -41.11 64.28
N GLY A 441 12.75 -40.07 64.73
CA GLY A 441 13.38 -38.92 65.37
C GLY A 441 13.92 -37.86 64.40
N ARG A 442 13.75 -38.04 63.07
CA ARG A 442 14.10 -37.04 62.06
C ARG A 442 12.90 -36.20 61.71
N PRO A 443 13.11 -34.90 61.38
CA PRO A 443 12.04 -34.04 60.83
C PRO A 443 11.42 -34.64 59.56
N ALA A 444 10.11 -34.53 59.40
CA ALA A 444 9.41 -35.03 58.23
C ALA A 444 9.93 -34.41 56.91
N ALA A 445 10.35 -33.13 56.92
CA ALA A 445 10.90 -32.45 55.75
C ALA A 445 12.25 -33.07 55.30
N GLU A 446 13.11 -33.45 56.24
CA GLU A 446 14.39 -34.13 55.95
C GLU A 446 14.15 -35.51 55.33
N THR A 447 13.22 -36.24 55.91
CA THR A 447 12.81 -37.58 55.43
C THR A 447 12.23 -37.49 54.02
N ALA A 448 11.37 -36.51 53.76
CA ALA A 448 10.82 -36.27 52.42
C ALA A 448 11.88 -35.88 51.41
N THR A 449 12.82 -35.02 51.79
CA THR A 449 13.97 -34.63 50.94
C THR A 449 14.80 -35.85 50.53
N TYR A 450 15.17 -36.67 51.51
CA TYR A 450 15.91 -37.90 51.26
C TYR A 450 15.19 -38.86 50.29
N LEU A 451 13.92 -39.10 50.51
CA LEU A 451 13.13 -39.97 49.63
C LEU A 451 13.01 -39.40 48.22
N ASN A 452 12.71 -38.09 48.09
CA ASN A 452 12.60 -37.44 46.82
C ASN A 452 13.94 -37.42 46.04
N GLU A 453 15.09 -37.25 46.69
CA GLU A 453 16.40 -37.34 46.06
C GLU A 453 16.68 -38.73 45.49
N LEU A 454 16.31 -39.78 46.24
CA LEU A 454 16.45 -41.16 45.79
C LEU A 454 15.51 -41.46 44.61
N LEU A 455 14.21 -41.11 44.74
CA LEU A 455 13.20 -41.37 43.72
C LEU A 455 13.49 -40.58 42.42
N ALA A 456 14.09 -39.37 42.53
CA ALA A 456 14.51 -38.58 41.37
C ALA A 456 15.61 -39.23 40.52
N ARG A 457 16.33 -40.21 41.10
CA ARG A 457 17.37 -40.99 40.40
C ARG A 457 16.79 -42.32 39.87
N VAL A 458 16.05 -42.99 40.71
CA VAL A 458 15.48 -44.33 40.42
C VAL A 458 14.39 -44.28 39.38
N GLY A 459 13.54 -43.25 39.43
CA GLY A 459 12.42 -43.08 38.49
C GLY A 459 12.87 -43.00 37.03
N PRO A 460 13.75 -42.09 36.67
CA PRO A 460 14.26 -41.99 35.28
C PRO A 460 14.94 -43.28 34.80
N ALA A 461 15.59 -44.03 35.68
CA ALA A 461 16.21 -45.33 35.33
C ALA A 461 15.20 -46.39 34.91
N ILE A 462 14.01 -46.40 35.55
CA ILE A 462 12.89 -47.25 35.18
C ILE A 462 12.29 -46.80 33.84
N GLU A 463 11.99 -45.51 33.72
CA GLU A 463 11.39 -44.94 32.50
C GLU A 463 12.30 -45.11 31.26
N ALA A 464 13.61 -44.96 31.41
CA ALA A 464 14.59 -45.12 30.32
C ALA A 464 14.60 -46.54 29.72
N THR A 465 14.11 -47.55 30.45
CA THR A 465 13.95 -48.93 30.00
C THR A 465 12.54 -49.27 29.52
N GLY A 466 11.67 -48.24 29.35
CA GLY A 466 10.26 -48.43 28.95
C GLY A 466 9.35 -48.89 30.07
N GLY A 467 9.78 -48.76 31.35
CA GLY A 467 8.96 -49.04 32.53
C GLY A 467 7.98 -47.91 32.81
N THR A 468 6.81 -48.25 33.24
CA THR A 468 5.78 -47.33 33.72
C THR A 468 5.74 -47.42 35.25
N ILE A 469 5.99 -46.29 35.92
CA ILE A 469 5.81 -46.21 37.37
C ILE A 469 4.31 -46.08 37.63
N ASP A 470 3.75 -47.04 38.32
CA ASP A 470 2.35 -47.07 38.69
C ASP A 470 2.08 -46.11 39.86
N LYS A 471 2.74 -46.38 40.99
CA LYS A 471 2.59 -45.56 42.21
C LYS A 471 3.79 -45.71 43.15
N TYR A 472 3.92 -44.73 43.99
CA TYR A 472 4.81 -44.83 45.14
C TYR A 472 4.04 -45.40 46.35
N ILE A 473 4.64 -46.36 47.01
CA ILE A 473 4.02 -47.09 48.14
C ILE A 473 4.93 -46.92 49.34
N GLY A 474 4.64 -45.92 50.19
CA GLY A 474 5.53 -45.59 51.32
C GLY A 474 6.91 -45.16 50.83
N ASP A 475 7.94 -45.94 51.17
CA ASP A 475 9.35 -45.75 50.80
C ASP A 475 9.77 -46.57 49.57
N GLY A 476 8.81 -47.29 48.96
CA GLY A 476 9.01 -48.05 47.73
C GLY A 476 8.21 -47.56 46.56
N LEU A 477 8.31 -48.28 45.47
CA LEU A 477 7.52 -48.04 44.28
C LEU A 477 7.06 -49.32 43.60
N MET A 478 5.96 -49.22 42.87
CA MET A 478 5.49 -50.22 41.93
C MET A 478 5.66 -49.70 40.51
N ALA A 479 6.27 -50.53 39.65
CA ALA A 479 6.42 -50.28 38.24
C ALA A 479 6.13 -51.52 37.42
N PHE A 480 5.82 -51.35 36.13
CA PHE A 480 5.62 -52.47 35.22
C PHE A 480 6.08 -52.16 33.81
N TRP A 481 6.37 -53.21 33.03
CA TRP A 481 6.75 -53.17 31.62
C TRP A 481 5.78 -53.99 30.79
N GLY A 482 5.43 -53.58 29.59
CA GLY A 482 4.47 -54.21 28.71
C GLY A 482 3.10 -53.51 28.66
N ALA A 483 2.97 -52.38 29.38
CA ALA A 483 1.81 -51.49 29.38
C ALA A 483 2.26 -50.03 29.71
N PRO A 484 1.54 -49.00 29.27
CA PRO A 484 0.40 -49.02 28.36
C PRO A 484 0.76 -49.50 26.93
N GLU A 485 2.00 -49.34 26.50
CA GLU A 485 2.46 -49.83 25.20
C GLU A 485 2.84 -51.33 25.27
N PRO A 486 2.25 -52.18 24.42
CA PRO A 486 2.58 -53.59 24.38
C PRO A 486 4.00 -53.81 23.87
N THR A 487 4.78 -54.60 24.61
CA THR A 487 6.10 -55.07 24.17
C THR A 487 6.31 -56.53 24.51
N THR A 488 6.92 -57.28 23.61
CA THR A 488 7.29 -58.68 23.82
C THR A 488 8.49 -58.82 24.74
N ASP A 489 9.33 -57.79 24.84
CA ASP A 489 10.58 -57.77 25.60
C ASP A 489 10.42 -57.23 27.03
N HIS A 490 9.16 -57.16 27.54
CA HIS A 490 8.85 -56.54 28.84
C HIS A 490 9.69 -57.12 30.00
N ALA A 491 9.93 -58.43 30.02
CA ALA A 491 10.71 -59.06 31.08
C ALA A 491 12.19 -58.68 31.02
N ARG A 492 12.77 -58.67 29.83
CA ARG A 492 14.13 -58.21 29.62
C ARG A 492 14.30 -56.73 29.99
N ALA A 493 13.38 -55.90 29.56
CA ALA A 493 13.38 -54.47 29.86
C ALA A 493 13.26 -54.24 31.37
N ALA A 494 12.43 -55.00 32.06
CA ALA A 494 12.30 -54.95 33.52
C ALA A 494 13.59 -55.33 34.26
N CYS A 495 14.28 -56.40 33.82
CA CYS A 495 15.58 -56.76 34.37
C CYS A 495 16.62 -55.67 34.16
N LEU A 496 16.68 -55.06 32.95
CA LEU A 496 17.56 -53.92 32.68
C LEU A 496 17.21 -52.71 33.55
N GLY A 497 15.91 -52.41 33.72
CA GLY A 497 15.43 -51.34 34.61
C GLY A 497 15.81 -51.56 36.06
N ALA A 498 15.65 -52.80 36.59
CA ALA A 498 16.08 -53.12 37.95
C ALA A 498 17.59 -53.01 38.18
N LEU A 499 18.43 -53.42 37.19
CA LEU A 499 19.88 -53.24 37.25
C LEU A 499 20.27 -51.77 37.13
N ALA A 500 19.63 -50.99 36.29
CA ALA A 500 19.84 -49.55 36.17
C ALA A 500 19.49 -48.82 37.47
N MET A 501 18.37 -49.20 38.09
CA MET A 501 17.95 -48.70 39.38
C MET A 501 18.98 -49.05 40.47
N ALA A 502 19.51 -50.27 40.49
CA ALA A 502 20.53 -50.69 41.43
C ALA A 502 21.81 -49.86 41.33
N ARG A 503 22.24 -49.56 40.09
CA ARG A 503 23.38 -48.67 39.84
C ARG A 503 23.15 -47.23 40.33
N GLU A 504 21.98 -46.68 40.15
CA GLU A 504 21.66 -45.33 40.68
C GLU A 504 21.66 -45.31 42.21
N VAL A 505 21.16 -46.36 42.86
CA VAL A 505 21.24 -46.51 44.31
C VAL A 505 22.71 -46.62 44.81
N GLU A 506 23.57 -47.35 44.08
CA GLU A 506 24.99 -47.42 44.37
C GLU A 506 25.67 -46.06 44.25
N MET A 507 25.35 -45.31 43.19
CA MET A 507 25.90 -43.97 43.00
C MET A 507 25.43 -43.01 44.09
N PHE A 508 24.13 -43.04 44.41
CA PHE A 508 23.56 -42.25 45.49
C PHE A 508 24.23 -42.55 46.83
N ASN A 509 24.43 -43.83 47.17
CA ASN A 509 25.11 -44.24 48.36
C ASN A 509 26.59 -43.84 48.41
N ARG A 510 27.28 -43.83 47.27
CA ARG A 510 28.68 -43.34 47.16
C ARG A 510 28.77 -41.85 47.54
N GLU A 511 27.85 -41.06 47.02
CA GLU A 511 27.78 -39.63 47.36
C GLU A 511 27.44 -39.40 48.82
N ARG A 512 26.45 -40.17 49.33
CA ARG A 512 26.07 -40.08 50.76
C ARG A 512 27.23 -40.43 51.69
N ARG A 513 27.96 -41.52 51.42
CA ARG A 513 29.15 -41.88 52.20
C ARG A 513 30.22 -40.80 52.15
N ALA A 514 30.46 -40.18 50.98
CA ALA A 514 31.39 -39.08 50.86
C ALA A 514 30.95 -37.84 51.65
N ALA A 515 29.67 -37.65 51.86
CA ALA A 515 29.07 -36.60 52.71
C ALA A 515 28.93 -37.00 54.19
N GLY A 516 29.42 -38.17 54.59
CA GLY A 516 29.29 -38.66 55.98
C GLY A 516 27.85 -39.09 56.37
N LEU A 517 27.00 -39.37 55.39
CA LEU A 517 25.62 -39.76 55.62
C LEU A 517 25.42 -41.29 55.48
N ASP A 518 24.37 -41.82 56.11
CA ASP A 518 24.04 -43.22 56.03
C ASP A 518 23.66 -43.67 54.63
N ALA A 519 24.16 -44.79 54.17
CA ALA A 519 23.80 -45.44 52.92
C ALA A 519 22.47 -46.18 53.05
N CYS A 520 21.69 -46.23 52.01
CA CYS A 520 20.45 -47.01 51.97
C CYS A 520 20.68 -48.40 51.36
N ARG A 521 19.80 -49.30 51.68
CA ARG A 521 19.69 -50.59 51.01
C ARG A 521 18.27 -50.73 50.45
N MET A 522 18.15 -51.41 49.29
CA MET A 522 16.89 -51.55 48.63
C MET A 522 16.65 -53.04 48.27
N ARG A 523 15.40 -53.43 48.33
CA ARG A 523 14.93 -54.74 47.88
C ARG A 523 14.04 -54.54 46.67
N VAL A 524 14.10 -55.47 45.74
CA VAL A 524 13.31 -55.46 44.50
C VAL A 524 12.77 -56.87 44.25
N GLY A 525 11.49 -56.95 43.96
CA GLY A 525 10.82 -58.17 43.52
C GLY A 525 10.35 -58.04 42.08
N LEU A 526 10.75 -58.98 41.22
CA LEU A 526 10.37 -59.02 39.80
C LEU A 526 9.53 -60.26 39.52
N HIS A 527 8.34 -60.09 38.92
CA HIS A 527 7.51 -61.18 38.45
C HIS A 527 6.87 -60.90 37.09
N THR A 528 6.79 -61.93 36.26
CA THR A 528 6.08 -61.88 34.98
C THR A 528 4.83 -62.73 35.03
N GLY A 529 3.70 -62.16 34.69
CA GLY A 529 2.41 -62.88 34.67
C GLY A 529 1.31 -62.06 34.00
N THR A 530 0.20 -62.73 33.75
CA THR A 530 -0.99 -62.08 33.18
C THR A 530 -1.75 -61.35 34.28
N VAL A 531 -2.11 -60.10 33.99
CA VAL A 531 -2.88 -59.23 34.87
C VAL A 531 -3.89 -58.42 34.06
N LEU A 532 -4.94 -57.98 34.67
CA LEU A 532 -5.81 -56.95 34.15
C LEU A 532 -5.04 -55.61 34.27
N VAL A 533 -4.69 -54.99 33.13
CA VAL A 533 -4.09 -53.68 33.10
C VAL A 533 -5.05 -52.69 32.47
N GLY A 534 -5.25 -51.54 33.09
CA GLY A 534 -6.19 -50.53 32.58
C GLY A 534 -6.68 -49.57 33.66
N ASN A 535 -7.79 -48.93 33.36
CA ASN A 535 -8.38 -47.88 34.19
C ASN A 535 -9.21 -48.49 35.31
N VAL A 536 -8.83 -48.23 36.54
CA VAL A 536 -9.50 -48.75 37.76
C VAL A 536 -9.83 -47.58 38.66
N GLY A 537 -11.10 -47.50 39.07
CA GLY A 537 -11.57 -46.42 39.93
C GLY A 537 -13.03 -46.03 39.67
N PHE A 538 -13.38 -44.82 40.03
CA PHE A 538 -14.72 -44.27 39.83
C PHE A 538 -14.64 -42.96 39.00
N ALA A 539 -15.78 -42.49 38.49
CA ALA A 539 -15.87 -41.37 37.55
C ALA A 539 -15.14 -40.06 37.97
N GLY A 540 -14.80 -39.89 39.24
CA GLY A 540 -14.05 -38.73 39.73
C GLY A 540 -12.55 -38.96 39.93
N ARG A 541 -12.10 -40.24 39.98
CA ARG A 541 -10.69 -40.62 40.17
C ARG A 541 -10.44 -42.00 39.59
N VAL A 542 -9.61 -42.08 38.60
CA VAL A 542 -9.23 -43.29 37.90
C VAL A 542 -7.72 -43.39 37.91
N ASP A 543 -7.17 -44.50 38.32
CA ASP A 543 -5.74 -44.82 38.21
C ASP A 543 -5.55 -45.85 37.09
N TYR A 544 -4.56 -45.65 36.23
CA TYR A 544 -4.13 -46.65 35.27
C TYR A 544 -3.15 -47.58 35.98
N THR A 545 -3.57 -48.79 36.26
CA THR A 545 -2.82 -49.72 37.13
C THR A 545 -2.99 -51.16 36.65
N ALA A 546 -2.20 -52.07 37.26
CA ALA A 546 -2.28 -53.50 37.05
C ALA A 546 -2.92 -54.18 38.28
N ILE A 547 -3.88 -55.09 38.02
CA ILE A 547 -4.54 -55.88 39.05
C ILE A 547 -4.49 -57.36 38.69
N GLY A 548 -4.14 -58.23 39.64
CA GLY A 548 -4.09 -59.65 39.44
C GLY A 548 -3.13 -60.35 40.41
N GLU A 549 -3.16 -61.66 40.38
CA GLU A 549 -2.29 -62.46 41.27
C GLU A 549 -0.81 -62.22 41.07
N ALA A 550 -0.40 -61.92 39.83
CA ALA A 550 0.99 -61.61 39.52
C ALA A 550 1.51 -60.36 40.24
N VAL A 551 0.66 -59.36 40.53
CA VAL A 551 0.98 -58.18 41.34
C VAL A 551 1.35 -58.56 42.75
N ASN A 552 0.53 -59.46 43.33
CA ASN A 552 0.74 -59.97 44.69
C ASN A 552 2.05 -60.77 44.76
N VAL A 553 2.32 -61.58 43.74
CA VAL A 553 3.57 -62.36 43.66
C VAL A 553 4.78 -61.48 43.66
N ALA A 554 4.83 -60.42 42.80
CA ALA A 554 5.92 -59.48 42.75
C ALA A 554 6.15 -58.79 44.12
N SER A 555 5.09 -58.39 44.82
CA SER A 555 5.17 -57.81 46.16
C SER A 555 5.75 -58.78 47.17
N ARG A 556 5.32 -60.04 47.12
CA ARG A 556 5.87 -61.08 48.02
C ARG A 556 7.35 -61.36 47.74
N LEU A 557 7.77 -61.34 46.51
CA LEU A 557 9.20 -61.47 46.15
C LEU A 557 10.06 -60.33 46.71
N GLU A 558 9.58 -59.10 46.66
CA GLU A 558 10.21 -57.98 47.35
C GLU A 558 10.38 -58.25 48.83
N GLN A 559 9.27 -58.67 49.53
CA GLN A 559 9.30 -59.00 50.95
C GLN A 559 10.24 -60.17 51.26
N PHE A 560 10.30 -61.18 50.40
CA PHE A 560 11.22 -62.32 50.54
C PHE A 560 12.69 -61.87 50.44
N GLY A 561 13.01 -60.75 49.72
CA GLY A 561 14.32 -60.15 49.68
C GLY A 561 14.96 -59.90 51.05
N ARG A 562 14.17 -59.83 52.13
CA ARG A 562 14.68 -59.74 53.52
C ARG A 562 15.46 -60.98 53.95
N ARG A 563 15.08 -62.16 53.40
CA ARG A 563 15.66 -63.46 53.72
C ARG A 563 16.66 -63.94 52.69
N ALA A 564 16.65 -63.32 51.49
CA ALA A 564 17.53 -63.66 50.40
C ALA A 564 19.00 -63.30 50.73
N PRO A 565 19.96 -64.06 50.16
CA PRO A 565 21.38 -63.67 50.29
C PRO A 565 21.58 -62.25 49.83
N ARG A 566 22.31 -61.44 50.63
CA ARG A 566 22.60 -60.04 50.32
C ARG A 566 23.55 -59.98 49.15
N HIS A 567 23.20 -59.21 48.14
CA HIS A 567 24.06 -58.94 47.00
C HIS A 567 24.12 -57.42 46.75
N GLY A 568 25.27 -56.82 46.92
CA GLY A 568 25.44 -55.36 46.73
C GLY A 568 24.55 -54.53 47.67
N GLU A 569 24.16 -53.33 47.22
CA GLU A 569 23.26 -52.43 47.94
C GLU A 569 21.80 -52.61 47.60
N VAL A 570 21.54 -53.31 46.48
CA VAL A 570 20.18 -53.66 46.04
C VAL A 570 20.05 -55.19 45.86
N THR A 571 19.07 -55.78 46.52
CA THR A 571 18.81 -57.22 46.39
C THR A 571 17.61 -57.38 45.44
N ILE A 572 17.83 -57.97 44.26
CA ILE A 572 16.81 -58.15 43.22
C ILE A 572 16.40 -59.64 43.15
N VAL A 573 15.21 -59.95 43.60
CA VAL A 573 14.64 -61.31 43.58
C VAL A 573 13.67 -61.43 42.39
N ALA A 574 13.88 -62.39 41.52
CA ALA A 574 13.03 -62.63 40.38
C ALA A 574 12.40 -64.04 40.44
N SER A 575 11.15 -64.13 39.94
CA SER A 575 10.48 -65.40 39.71
C SER A 575 11.07 -66.12 38.51
N ALA A 576 10.88 -67.45 38.45
CA ALA A 576 11.28 -68.21 37.27
C ALA A 576 10.52 -67.82 36.00
N SER A 577 9.26 -67.39 36.09
CA SER A 577 8.49 -66.87 34.97
C SER A 577 9.18 -65.58 34.41
N CYS A 578 9.67 -64.71 35.31
CA CYS A 578 10.43 -63.53 34.89
C CYS A 578 11.77 -63.92 34.25
N ARG A 579 12.52 -64.82 34.87
CA ARG A 579 13.78 -65.33 34.34
C ARG A 579 13.62 -65.96 32.96
N THR A 580 12.60 -66.84 32.78
CA THR A 580 12.34 -67.52 31.50
C THR A 580 11.93 -66.52 30.42
N ALA A 581 11.07 -65.52 30.76
CA ALA A 581 10.64 -64.49 29.82
C ALA A 581 11.75 -63.46 29.49
N ALA A 582 12.71 -63.24 30.38
CA ALA A 582 13.82 -62.32 30.13
C ALA A 582 14.87 -62.87 29.14
N LEU A 583 14.81 -64.16 28.81
CA LEU A 583 15.73 -64.86 27.92
C LEU A 583 17.21 -64.78 28.40
N ASP A 584 18.15 -65.02 27.53
CA ASP A 584 19.57 -65.00 27.86
C ASP A 584 20.14 -63.58 28.03
N GLY A 585 21.30 -63.47 28.68
CA GLY A 585 22.04 -62.21 28.85
C GLY A 585 22.09 -61.64 30.25
N PHE A 586 21.60 -62.40 31.23
CA PHE A 586 21.68 -62.00 32.66
C PHE A 586 22.39 -63.05 33.53
N LEU A 587 23.06 -62.58 34.59
CA LEU A 587 23.65 -63.45 35.60
C LEU A 587 22.62 -63.71 36.70
N TRP A 588 22.27 -64.98 36.85
CA TRP A 588 21.27 -65.47 37.82
C TRP A 588 21.92 -66.35 38.87
N LEU A 589 21.66 -66.02 40.12
CA LEU A 589 22.05 -66.90 41.20
C LEU A 589 20.78 -67.58 41.76
N PRO A 590 20.66 -68.89 41.67
CA PRO A 590 19.53 -69.60 42.24
C PRO A 590 19.48 -69.42 43.76
N ILE A 591 18.23 -69.33 44.30
CA ILE A 591 18.00 -69.20 45.73
C ILE A 591 17.13 -70.36 46.20
N ASP A 592 17.55 -70.99 47.27
CA ASP A 592 16.74 -72.03 47.92
C ASP A 592 15.68 -71.41 48.87
N GLY A 593 14.43 -71.88 48.78
CA GLY A 593 13.32 -71.41 49.54
C GLY A 593 12.62 -70.21 48.90
N GLY A 594 11.35 -70.07 49.18
CA GLY A 594 10.49 -68.98 48.72
C GLY A 594 9.29 -68.79 49.62
N PRO A 595 8.46 -67.77 49.43
CA PRO A 595 7.17 -67.70 50.13
C PRO A 595 6.37 -69.01 49.85
N ALA A 596 5.77 -69.58 50.85
CA ALA A 596 5.13 -70.93 50.78
C ALA A 596 4.05 -71.00 49.68
N ASP A 597 3.43 -69.93 49.40
CA ASP A 597 2.37 -69.73 48.43
C ASP A 597 2.90 -69.40 46.99
N VAL A 598 4.17 -68.98 46.83
CA VAL A 598 4.86 -68.83 45.53
C VAL A 598 5.65 -70.11 45.20
N ALA A 599 6.02 -70.84 46.21
CA ALA A 599 6.70 -72.14 46.09
C ALA A 599 5.76 -73.30 45.69
N ALA A 600 4.44 -73.13 45.74
CA ALA A 600 3.49 -74.18 45.33
C ALA A 600 3.60 -74.55 43.86
N ASP A 601 4.14 -73.70 43.02
CA ASP A 601 4.38 -73.95 41.57
C ASP A 601 5.79 -74.48 41.27
N ALA A 602 6.54 -74.93 42.26
CA ALA A 602 7.85 -75.61 42.14
C ALA A 602 8.92 -74.84 41.28
N VAL A 603 8.86 -73.55 41.32
CA VAL A 603 9.71 -72.74 40.45
C VAL A 603 10.87 -72.05 41.23
N PRO A 604 12.12 -72.35 40.98
CA PRO A 604 13.25 -71.77 41.71
C PRO A 604 13.32 -70.23 41.50
N LEU A 605 13.46 -69.50 42.62
CA LEU A 605 13.73 -68.09 42.62
C LEU A 605 15.18 -67.86 42.27
N SER A 606 15.48 -66.67 41.71
CA SER A 606 16.84 -66.29 41.36
C SER A 606 17.12 -64.86 41.76
N LEU A 607 18.34 -64.60 42.20
CA LEU A 607 18.85 -63.26 42.31
C LEU A 607 19.38 -62.81 40.96
N LEU A 608 18.96 -61.64 40.50
CA LEU A 608 19.53 -60.97 39.36
C LEU A 608 20.78 -60.19 39.79
N GLN A 609 21.95 -60.59 39.32
CA GLN A 609 23.23 -60.03 39.72
C GLN A 609 23.88 -59.05 38.74
N GLY A 610 23.54 -59.16 37.49
CA GLY A 610 24.12 -58.34 36.42
C GLY A 610 23.82 -58.88 35.03
N ARG A 611 24.52 -58.33 34.03
CA ARG A 611 24.49 -58.81 32.65
C ARG A 611 25.60 -59.87 32.48
N ALA A 612 25.35 -60.87 31.66
CA ALA A 612 26.27 -61.96 31.37
C ALA A 612 27.54 -61.51 30.62
N ASP A 613 27.44 -60.42 29.88
CA ASP A 613 28.54 -59.81 29.13
C ASP A 613 29.40 -58.87 29.97
N GLY A 614 29.10 -58.70 31.24
CA GLY A 614 29.83 -57.80 32.15
C GLY A 614 29.68 -56.29 31.79
N SER A 615 28.89 -55.96 30.80
CA SER A 615 28.69 -54.59 30.37
C SER A 615 27.87 -53.81 31.42
N ILE A 616 28.36 -52.64 31.76
CA ILE A 616 27.62 -51.70 32.58
C ILE A 616 26.81 -50.83 31.66
N MET A 617 25.50 -50.86 31.78
CA MET A 617 24.61 -50.03 30.95
C MET A 617 24.84 -48.54 31.27
N ASP A 618 25.49 -47.85 30.38
CA ASP A 618 25.60 -46.39 30.48
C ASP A 618 24.32 -45.74 29.96
N LEU A 619 23.44 -45.29 30.84
CA LEU A 619 22.21 -44.60 30.52
C LEU A 619 22.41 -43.15 30.10
N ARG A 620 23.68 -42.66 30.06
CA ARG A 620 24.08 -41.37 29.54
C ARG A 620 24.60 -41.51 28.09
N GLY A 621 24.04 -42.47 27.36
CA GLY A 621 24.36 -42.67 25.97
C GLY A 621 23.83 -41.50 25.12
N GLU A 622 24.76 -40.93 24.45
CA GLU A 622 24.71 -39.99 23.34
C GLU A 622 23.35 -39.86 22.64
N ALA A 623 22.93 -38.57 22.55
CA ALA A 623 21.83 -38.11 21.69
C ALA A 623 22.33 -38.09 20.22
#